data_7746219e1aec74fed3433027bc06fbde
#
_entry.id   7746219e1aec74fed3433027bc06fbde
#
_cell.length_a   1.000
_cell.length_b   1.000
_cell.length_c   1.000
_cell.angle_alpha   90.00
_cell.angle_beta   90.00
_cell.angle_gamma   90.00
#
_symmetry.space_group_name_H-M   'P 1'
#
loop_
_entity.id
_entity.type
_entity.pdbx_description
1 polymer ?
#
loop_
_entity_poly.entity_id
_entity_poly.type
_entity_poly.pdbx_seq_one_letter_code
_entity_poly.pdbx_strand_id
1 'polypeptide(L)'
;MWLLAPRLTLSALQQRIEQGLLAYRRFRQTVVEDASGANWVTDPAFDIGHHVRRDALRTRRSESPLDALKCRVAELAAEPLDRLRPLWQFHLIEDLDGEQSALVTRVHHCIGDGIALISVMLSIADGGKAPPRYESRQPREPHDAHHEESDWLNDTLIKPLADLAVKAIESAGRRVGKRLERLAHPKDPMSASLDAARMGLQLVADVSALALMPDDSPTRLKGHATPGKRVAWGEPLPLDAVKAVGKVLDASINDVLLSCAAGAIGDYLRSKGDDPAGQHIRAMVPVNLRPLEEAYKLGNRFGLVPLVLPIGIANPIERLIEVRARMAELKGSYQPLLTMGVLALSGLVVKPVQSAITGLFAKKATAVMTNVPGPKEAIRFCGRTVKQVMFWPPGRRRRS
;
A
#
# COMPACT_ATOMS: atom_id res chain seq x y z
N MET A 1 -0.28 13.41 -3.49
CA MET A 1 -0.33 14.86 -3.74
C MET A 1 0.43 15.19 -5.01
N TRP A 2 -0.07 16.13 -5.80
CA TRP A 2 0.59 16.64 -7.01
C TRP A 2 0.78 18.15 -6.90
N LEU A 3 1.91 18.66 -7.34
CA LEU A 3 2.12 20.08 -7.62
C LEU A 3 1.93 20.31 -9.13
N LEU A 4 1.12 21.27 -9.49
CA LEU A 4 0.64 21.51 -10.85
C LEU A 4 0.96 22.95 -11.26
N ALA A 5 1.45 23.14 -12.48
CA ALA A 5 1.68 24.45 -13.07
C ALA A 5 1.21 24.47 -14.56
N PRO A 6 0.58 25.57 -15.02
CA PRO A 6 0.03 26.66 -14.24
C PRO A 6 -1.13 26.23 -13.34
N ARG A 7 -1.73 27.20 -12.61
CA ARG A 7 -2.79 26.92 -11.63
C ARG A 7 -3.98 26.16 -12.24
N LEU A 8 -4.51 25.22 -11.45
CA LEU A 8 -5.70 24.43 -11.76
C LEU A 8 -6.92 25.04 -11.06
N THR A 9 -8.05 25.13 -11.75
CA THR A 9 -9.32 25.58 -11.18
C THR A 9 -10.13 24.41 -10.63
N LEU A 10 -10.98 24.68 -9.64
CA LEU A 10 -11.85 23.65 -9.05
C LEU A 10 -12.81 23.05 -10.08
N SER A 11 -13.38 23.89 -10.96
CA SER A 11 -14.32 23.42 -12.01
C SER A 11 -13.65 22.45 -12.99
N ALA A 12 -12.42 22.76 -13.44
CA ALA A 12 -11.68 21.85 -14.32
C ALA A 12 -11.34 20.53 -13.62
N LEU A 13 -11.03 20.57 -12.33
CA LEU A 13 -10.79 19.36 -11.53
C LEU A 13 -12.07 18.52 -11.40
N GLN A 14 -13.20 19.13 -11.02
CA GLN A 14 -14.49 18.44 -10.90
C GLN A 14 -14.88 17.75 -12.20
N GLN A 15 -14.84 18.47 -13.31
CA GLN A 15 -15.13 17.92 -14.63
C GLN A 15 -14.23 16.73 -14.97
N ARG A 16 -12.93 16.81 -14.69
CA ARG A 16 -11.99 15.70 -14.93
C ARG A 16 -12.31 14.47 -14.07
N ILE A 17 -12.64 14.67 -12.81
CA ILE A 17 -13.01 13.58 -11.89
C ILE A 17 -14.32 12.92 -12.35
N GLU A 18 -15.32 13.68 -12.73
CA GLU A 18 -16.59 13.16 -13.26
C GLU A 18 -16.39 12.31 -14.51
N GLN A 19 -15.59 12.79 -15.46
CA GLN A 19 -15.34 12.11 -16.73
C GLN A 19 -14.43 10.88 -16.60
N GLY A 20 -13.49 10.90 -15.66
CA GLY A 20 -12.46 9.88 -15.55
C GLY A 20 -12.61 8.97 -14.31
N LEU A 21 -12.49 9.54 -13.11
CA LEU A 21 -12.44 8.77 -11.87
C LEU A 21 -13.76 8.04 -11.59
N LEU A 22 -14.90 8.70 -11.85
CA LEU A 22 -16.22 8.14 -11.60
C LEU A 22 -16.62 7.05 -12.62
N ALA A 23 -15.81 6.79 -13.64
CA ALA A 23 -15.93 5.60 -14.47
C ALA A 23 -15.59 4.32 -13.69
N TYR A 24 -14.77 4.43 -12.64
CA TYR A 24 -14.51 3.34 -11.73
C TYR A 24 -15.63 3.24 -10.69
N ARG A 25 -16.47 2.21 -10.77
CA ARG A 25 -17.63 1.99 -9.90
C ARG A 25 -17.29 2.14 -8.40
N ARG A 26 -16.10 1.69 -7.98
CA ARG A 26 -15.64 1.73 -6.60
C ARG A 26 -15.63 3.13 -5.99
N PHE A 27 -15.40 4.17 -6.79
CA PHE A 27 -15.41 5.55 -6.33
C PHE A 27 -16.82 6.15 -6.15
N ARG A 28 -17.88 5.39 -6.48
CA ARG A 28 -19.28 5.73 -6.19
C ARG A 28 -19.89 4.86 -5.11
N GLN A 29 -19.08 3.99 -4.46
CA GLN A 29 -19.57 3.02 -3.49
C GLN A 29 -19.13 3.36 -2.08
N THR A 30 -20.03 3.13 -1.12
CA THR A 30 -19.78 3.14 0.32
C THR A 30 -19.58 1.71 0.83
N VAL A 31 -19.01 1.58 2.02
CA VAL A 31 -18.88 0.29 2.71
C VAL A 31 -19.99 0.19 3.77
N VAL A 32 -20.85 -0.79 3.60
CA VAL A 32 -21.90 -1.11 4.57
C VAL A 32 -21.51 -2.41 5.29
N GLU A 33 -21.48 -2.37 6.62
CA GLU A 33 -21.22 -3.55 7.45
C GLU A 33 -22.54 -4.15 7.90
N ASP A 34 -22.77 -5.43 7.61
CA ASP A 34 -23.93 -6.19 8.06
C ASP A 34 -23.49 -7.53 8.69
N ALA A 35 -24.44 -8.42 8.97
CA ALA A 35 -24.16 -9.72 9.58
C ALA A 35 -23.32 -10.65 8.67
N SER A 36 -23.31 -10.42 7.35
CA SER A 36 -22.52 -11.17 6.38
C SER A 36 -21.09 -10.62 6.22
N GLY A 37 -20.82 -9.41 6.74
CA GLY A 37 -19.51 -8.74 6.66
C GLY A 37 -19.59 -7.33 6.10
N ALA A 38 -18.54 -6.88 5.43
CA ALA A 38 -18.43 -5.56 4.84
C ALA A 38 -18.69 -5.61 3.33
N ASN A 39 -19.75 -4.97 2.87
CA ASN A 39 -20.21 -4.98 1.49
C ASN A 39 -20.08 -3.60 0.83
N TRP A 40 -19.80 -3.58 -0.48
CA TRP A 40 -19.75 -2.37 -1.27
C TRP A 40 -21.11 -2.07 -1.88
N VAL A 41 -21.71 -0.93 -1.50
CA VAL A 41 -23.02 -0.48 -1.98
C VAL A 41 -22.87 0.84 -2.70
N THR A 42 -23.56 1.02 -3.83
CA THR A 42 -23.58 2.31 -4.54
C THR A 42 -24.25 3.37 -3.65
N ASP A 43 -23.59 4.53 -3.49
CA ASP A 43 -24.14 5.66 -2.73
C ASP A 43 -25.24 6.33 -3.56
N PRO A 44 -26.52 6.26 -3.13
CA PRO A 44 -27.63 6.88 -3.84
C PRO A 44 -27.63 8.41 -3.74
N ALA A 45 -26.94 8.96 -2.74
CA ALA A 45 -26.82 10.40 -2.48
C ALA A 45 -25.42 10.93 -2.83
N PHE A 46 -24.76 10.31 -3.81
CA PHE A 46 -23.44 10.74 -4.23
C PHE A 46 -23.45 12.21 -4.74
N ASP A 47 -22.63 13.03 -4.13
CA ASP A 47 -22.41 14.42 -4.52
C ASP A 47 -20.92 14.71 -4.63
N ILE A 48 -20.47 15.10 -5.83
CA ILE A 48 -19.07 15.41 -6.11
C ILE A 48 -18.53 16.55 -5.25
N GLY A 49 -19.36 17.51 -4.86
CA GLY A 49 -18.97 18.63 -4.01
C GLY A 49 -18.49 18.22 -2.63
N HIS A 50 -18.89 17.04 -2.13
CA HIS A 50 -18.37 16.47 -0.89
C HIS A 50 -16.98 15.84 -1.07
N HIS A 51 -16.63 15.48 -2.29
CA HIS A 51 -15.41 14.75 -2.61
C HIS A 51 -14.33 15.62 -3.22
N VAL A 52 -14.71 16.64 -4.00
CA VAL A 52 -13.76 17.54 -4.67
C VAL A 52 -13.97 18.95 -4.16
N ARG A 53 -13.04 19.39 -3.31
CA ARG A 53 -13.19 20.61 -2.51
C ARG A 53 -12.06 21.59 -2.77
N ARG A 54 -12.39 22.87 -2.75
CA ARG A 54 -11.38 23.94 -2.59
C ARG A 54 -10.84 23.89 -1.17
N ASP A 55 -9.55 24.06 -1.02
CA ASP A 55 -8.86 24.19 0.24
C ASP A 55 -7.95 25.42 0.22
N ALA A 56 -7.59 25.94 1.39
CA ALA A 56 -6.75 27.10 1.54
C ALA A 56 -5.65 26.87 2.56
N LEU A 57 -4.49 27.44 2.32
CA LEU A 57 -3.39 27.41 3.26
C LEU A 57 -3.59 28.50 4.32
N ARG A 58 -3.37 28.12 5.57
CA ARG A 58 -3.23 29.06 6.68
C ARG A 58 -1.75 29.39 6.87
N THR A 59 -1.26 30.39 6.16
CA THR A 59 0.12 30.83 6.29
C THR A 59 0.30 31.74 7.50
N ARG A 60 1.32 31.49 8.31
CA ARG A 60 1.78 32.40 9.35
C ARG A 60 2.74 33.43 8.73
N ARG A 61 2.90 34.59 9.38
CA ARG A 61 3.61 35.76 8.82
C ARG A 61 5.07 35.52 8.35
N SER A 62 5.71 34.41 8.78
CA SER A 62 7.09 34.04 8.41
C SER A 62 7.17 32.60 7.82
N GLU A 63 6.06 32.00 7.50
CA GLU A 63 6.01 30.61 7.04
C GLU A 63 6.04 30.55 5.51
N SER A 64 6.88 29.69 4.94
CA SER A 64 6.89 29.47 3.50
C SER A 64 5.59 28.79 3.04
N PRO A 65 5.11 29.04 1.80
CA PRO A 65 3.95 28.33 1.25
C PRO A 65 4.10 26.79 1.29
N LEU A 66 5.32 26.28 1.08
CA LEU A 66 5.60 24.84 1.15
C LEU A 66 5.50 24.30 2.59
N ASP A 67 5.90 25.05 3.60
CA ASP A 67 5.79 24.61 4.99
C ASP A 67 4.33 24.65 5.46
N ALA A 68 3.58 25.68 5.07
CA ALA A 68 2.14 25.73 5.29
C ALA A 68 1.43 24.55 4.60
N LEU A 69 1.86 24.18 3.37
CA LEU A 69 1.35 23.02 2.66
C LEU A 69 1.67 21.71 3.41
N LYS A 70 2.89 21.53 3.92
CA LYS A 70 3.24 20.36 4.76
C LYS A 70 2.33 20.24 5.98
N CYS A 71 2.09 21.36 6.68
CA CYS A 71 1.16 21.39 7.81
C CYS A 71 -0.24 20.99 7.40
N ARG A 72 -0.76 21.56 6.30
CA ARG A 72 -2.12 21.24 5.82
C ARG A 72 -2.26 19.78 5.39
N VAL A 73 -1.28 19.23 4.69
CA VAL A 73 -1.27 17.79 4.32
C VAL A 73 -1.23 16.91 5.57
N ALA A 74 -0.48 17.29 6.60
CA ALA A 74 -0.43 16.56 7.86
C ALA A 74 -1.78 16.56 8.59
N GLU A 75 -2.49 17.71 8.63
CA GLU A 75 -3.85 17.83 9.15
C GLU A 75 -4.81 16.90 8.40
N LEU A 76 -4.85 17.02 7.06
CA LEU A 76 -5.68 16.17 6.21
C LEU A 76 -5.38 14.68 6.39
N ALA A 77 -4.11 14.30 6.58
CA ALA A 77 -3.72 12.93 6.85
C ALA A 77 -4.18 12.43 8.23
N ALA A 78 -4.38 13.34 9.19
CA ALA A 78 -4.89 13.00 10.53
C ALA A 78 -6.42 12.93 10.59
N GLU A 79 -7.12 13.68 9.75
CA GLU A 79 -8.59 13.69 9.70
C GLU A 79 -9.16 12.35 9.19
N PRO A 80 -10.24 11.80 9.77
CA PRO A 80 -10.95 10.65 9.22
C PRO A 80 -11.69 11.01 7.93
N LEU A 81 -11.82 10.07 7.01
CA LEU A 81 -12.81 10.14 5.95
C LEU A 81 -14.19 9.78 6.53
N ASP A 82 -15.23 10.42 6.00
CA ASP A 82 -16.61 10.13 6.36
C ASP A 82 -16.99 8.72 5.90
N ARG A 83 -17.37 7.85 6.82
CA ARG A 83 -17.72 6.45 6.54
C ARG A 83 -19.09 6.28 5.89
N LEU A 84 -19.94 7.29 5.95
CA LEU A 84 -21.26 7.27 5.31
C LEU A 84 -21.18 7.59 3.81
N ARG A 85 -19.99 7.92 3.30
CA ARG A 85 -19.73 8.31 1.92
C ARG A 85 -18.64 7.46 1.29
N PRO A 86 -18.45 7.47 -0.03
CA PRO A 86 -17.28 6.91 -0.69
C PRO A 86 -16.00 7.44 -0.06
N LEU A 87 -15.06 6.54 0.26
CA LEU A 87 -13.93 6.82 1.14
C LEU A 87 -12.74 7.47 0.41
N TRP A 88 -12.99 8.61 -0.23
CA TRP A 88 -11.96 9.39 -0.92
C TRP A 88 -12.31 10.89 -0.95
N GLN A 89 -11.31 11.74 -1.06
CA GLN A 89 -11.45 13.19 -1.21
C GLN A 89 -10.27 13.78 -1.99
N PHE A 90 -10.54 14.82 -2.77
CA PHE A 90 -9.57 15.68 -3.42
C PHE A 90 -9.69 17.10 -2.84
N HIS A 91 -8.59 17.63 -2.37
CA HIS A 91 -8.48 19.00 -1.86
C HIS A 91 -7.57 19.78 -2.79
N LEU A 92 -8.12 20.80 -3.43
CA LEU A 92 -7.41 21.68 -4.35
C LEU A 92 -7.06 23.00 -3.64
N ILE A 93 -5.78 23.24 -3.47
CA ILE A 93 -5.22 24.55 -3.14
C ILE A 93 -4.89 25.20 -4.49
N GLU A 94 -5.77 26.09 -4.95
CA GLU A 94 -5.70 26.68 -6.30
C GLU A 94 -4.49 27.59 -6.47
N ASP A 95 -4.08 28.27 -5.40
CA ASP A 95 -2.94 29.17 -5.38
C ASP A 95 -1.99 28.83 -4.25
N LEU A 96 -0.84 28.27 -4.62
CA LEU A 96 0.22 27.92 -3.67
C LEU A 96 1.22 29.10 -3.50
N ASP A 97 1.64 29.69 -4.63
CA ASP A 97 2.72 30.67 -4.72
C ASP A 97 2.52 31.70 -5.85
N GLY A 98 1.31 31.88 -6.35
CA GLY A 98 0.97 32.72 -7.51
C GLY A 98 0.97 31.97 -8.86
N GLU A 99 1.71 30.87 -8.97
CA GLU A 99 1.88 30.15 -10.24
C GLU A 99 1.41 28.70 -10.20
N GLN A 100 1.43 28.10 -9.02
CA GLN A 100 1.21 26.67 -8.84
C GLN A 100 -0.06 26.38 -8.03
N SER A 101 -0.60 25.18 -8.25
CA SER A 101 -1.65 24.59 -7.41
C SER A 101 -1.13 23.33 -6.75
N ALA A 102 -1.65 23.01 -5.56
CA ALA A 102 -1.41 21.72 -4.92
C ALA A 102 -2.72 20.91 -4.89
N LEU A 103 -2.68 19.70 -5.42
CA LEU A 103 -3.78 18.75 -5.40
C LEU A 103 -3.49 17.64 -4.39
N VAL A 104 -4.14 17.68 -3.25
CA VAL A 104 -4.02 16.67 -2.20
C VAL A 104 -5.14 15.65 -2.35
N THR A 105 -4.78 14.42 -2.66
CA THR A 105 -5.73 13.31 -2.82
C THR A 105 -5.67 12.40 -1.61
N ARG A 106 -6.80 12.12 -1.01
CA ARG A 106 -6.98 11.20 0.11
C ARG A 106 -7.84 10.04 -0.35
N VAL A 107 -7.32 8.83 -0.27
CA VAL A 107 -8.06 7.61 -0.63
C VAL A 107 -7.85 6.58 0.46
N HIS A 108 -8.94 5.98 0.94
CA HIS A 108 -8.84 4.90 1.91
C HIS A 108 -8.30 3.64 1.24
N HIS A 109 -7.40 2.94 1.91
CA HIS A 109 -6.69 1.78 1.35
C HIS A 109 -7.59 0.59 1.00
N CYS A 110 -8.84 0.55 1.50
CA CYS A 110 -9.80 -0.48 1.08
C CYS A 110 -10.21 -0.38 -0.40
N ILE A 111 -10.06 0.80 -1.04
CA ILE A 111 -10.37 1.00 -2.46
C ILE A 111 -9.34 0.31 -3.34
N GLY A 112 -8.07 0.39 -2.98
CA GLY A 112 -6.99 -0.24 -3.73
C GLY A 112 -5.62 -0.03 -3.08
N ASP A 113 -4.66 -0.84 -3.49
CA ASP A 113 -3.26 -0.68 -3.11
C ASP A 113 -2.57 0.45 -3.87
N GLY A 114 -1.32 0.76 -3.50
CA GLY A 114 -0.57 1.88 -4.06
C GLY A 114 -0.43 1.80 -5.59
N ILE A 115 -0.19 0.60 -6.15
CA ILE A 115 -0.03 0.42 -7.61
C ILE A 115 -1.35 0.63 -8.33
N ALA A 116 -2.45 0.05 -7.82
CA ALA A 116 -3.77 0.24 -8.37
C ALA A 116 -4.20 1.72 -8.34
N LEU A 117 -3.99 2.41 -7.21
CA LEU A 117 -4.34 3.82 -7.07
C LEU A 117 -3.50 4.73 -7.98
N ILE A 118 -2.21 4.45 -8.15
CA ILE A 118 -1.36 5.19 -9.10
C ILE A 118 -1.83 4.94 -10.53
N SER A 119 -2.16 3.69 -10.90
CA SER A 119 -2.69 3.36 -12.22
C SER A 119 -4.00 4.11 -12.50
N VAL A 120 -4.89 4.21 -11.52
CA VAL A 120 -6.11 5.03 -11.61
C VAL A 120 -5.78 6.50 -11.81
N MET A 121 -4.87 7.07 -11.02
CA MET A 121 -4.47 8.48 -11.16
C MET A 121 -3.84 8.77 -12.51
N LEU A 122 -3.03 7.86 -13.05
CA LEU A 122 -2.46 7.99 -14.39
C LEU A 122 -3.51 7.85 -15.49
N SER A 123 -4.53 7.01 -15.30
CA SER A 123 -5.61 6.85 -16.28
C SER A 123 -6.47 8.09 -16.44
N ILE A 124 -6.59 8.91 -15.38
CA ILE A 124 -7.33 10.19 -15.44
C ILE A 124 -6.44 11.38 -15.80
N ALA A 125 -5.13 11.19 -15.97
CA ALA A 125 -4.22 12.21 -16.51
C ALA A 125 -4.47 12.44 -18.02
N ASP A 126 -3.90 13.52 -18.56
CA ASP A 126 -4.05 13.81 -19.99
C ASP A 126 -3.33 12.73 -20.81
N GLY A 127 -4.01 12.17 -21.81
CA GLY A 127 -3.50 11.02 -22.58
C GLY A 127 -3.59 9.68 -21.85
N GLY A 128 -4.12 9.65 -20.63
CA GLY A 128 -4.34 8.41 -19.89
C GLY A 128 -5.33 7.49 -20.58
N LYS A 129 -5.10 6.18 -20.53
CA LYS A 129 -6.05 5.20 -21.07
C LYS A 129 -7.17 5.00 -20.05
N ALA A 130 -8.40 5.24 -20.47
CA ALA A 130 -9.57 4.89 -19.67
C ALA A 130 -9.54 3.40 -19.30
N PRO A 131 -10.07 3.02 -18.12
CA PRO A 131 -10.20 1.62 -17.79
C PRO A 131 -11.02 0.91 -18.87
N PRO A 132 -10.75 -0.37 -19.15
CA PRO A 132 -11.63 -1.16 -19.99
C PRO A 132 -13.06 -0.98 -19.49
N ARG A 133 -13.98 -0.53 -20.34
CA ARG A 133 -15.39 -0.46 -19.98
C ARG A 133 -15.82 -1.87 -19.62
N TYR A 134 -16.09 -2.10 -18.35
CA TYR A 134 -16.87 -3.25 -17.96
C TYR A 134 -18.25 -3.03 -18.60
N GLU A 135 -18.54 -3.71 -19.69
CA GLU A 135 -19.91 -3.86 -20.16
C GLU A 135 -20.72 -4.33 -18.97
N SER A 136 -21.71 -3.52 -18.58
CA SER A 136 -22.62 -3.86 -17.52
C SER A 136 -23.33 -5.16 -17.95
N ARG A 137 -22.83 -6.32 -17.50
CA ARG A 137 -23.71 -7.47 -17.40
C ARG A 137 -24.91 -7.02 -16.59
N GLN A 138 -26.09 -7.24 -17.15
CA GLN A 138 -27.39 -6.94 -16.53
C GLN A 138 -27.36 -7.32 -15.04
N PRO A 139 -28.09 -6.61 -14.16
CA PRO A 139 -28.13 -6.93 -12.74
C PRO A 139 -28.47 -8.40 -12.59
N ARG A 140 -27.52 -9.21 -12.20
CA ARG A 140 -27.77 -10.59 -11.77
C ARG A 140 -28.48 -10.50 -10.44
N GLU A 141 -29.49 -11.35 -10.29
CA GLU A 141 -30.25 -11.48 -9.05
C GLU A 141 -29.33 -11.76 -7.83
N PRO A 142 -29.76 -11.43 -6.59
CA PRO A 142 -28.90 -11.45 -5.39
C PRO A 142 -28.23 -12.79 -5.07
N HIS A 143 -28.58 -13.88 -5.76
CA HIS A 143 -28.01 -15.22 -5.52
C HIS A 143 -26.57 -15.41 -6.05
N ASP A 144 -26.10 -14.57 -6.97
CA ASP A 144 -24.79 -14.76 -7.62
C ASP A 144 -23.63 -14.01 -6.92
N ALA A 145 -23.90 -13.20 -5.89
CA ALA A 145 -22.87 -12.45 -5.16
C ALA A 145 -21.88 -13.35 -4.37
N HIS A 146 -22.32 -14.55 -4.02
CA HIS A 146 -21.48 -15.52 -3.30
C HIS A 146 -20.45 -16.24 -4.18
N HIS A 147 -20.68 -16.32 -5.50
CA HIS A 147 -19.76 -17.02 -6.41
C HIS A 147 -18.53 -16.19 -6.80
N GLU A 148 -18.63 -14.87 -6.91
CA GLU A 148 -17.46 -14.01 -7.27
C GLU A 148 -16.45 -13.91 -6.13
N GLU A 149 -16.87 -13.98 -4.86
CA GLU A 149 -15.95 -13.98 -3.71
C GLU A 149 -15.26 -15.33 -3.53
N SER A 150 -15.94 -16.44 -3.81
CA SER A 150 -15.34 -17.78 -3.78
C SER A 150 -14.35 -17.99 -4.93
N ASP A 151 -14.60 -17.45 -6.11
CA ASP A 151 -13.69 -17.49 -7.25
C ASP A 151 -12.45 -16.62 -7.01
N TRP A 152 -12.59 -15.46 -6.35
CA TRP A 152 -11.44 -14.63 -5.97
C TRP A 152 -10.52 -15.32 -4.95
N LEU A 153 -11.08 -15.95 -3.92
CA LEU A 153 -10.31 -16.75 -2.95
C LEU A 153 -9.63 -17.94 -3.62
N ASN A 154 -10.33 -18.61 -4.53
CA ASN A 154 -9.81 -19.75 -5.27
C ASN A 154 -8.68 -19.36 -6.23
N ASP A 155 -8.85 -18.28 -7.00
CA ASP A 155 -7.87 -17.85 -7.99
C ASP A 155 -6.70 -17.08 -7.37
N THR A 156 -6.92 -16.40 -6.25
CA THR A 156 -5.91 -15.50 -5.65
C THR A 156 -5.11 -16.15 -4.53
N LEU A 157 -5.67 -17.12 -3.81
CA LEU A 157 -5.03 -17.78 -2.67
C LEU A 157 -4.82 -19.27 -2.89
N ILE A 158 -5.84 -19.97 -3.33
CA ILE A 158 -5.80 -21.45 -3.39
C ILE A 158 -4.95 -21.93 -4.55
N LYS A 159 -5.10 -21.37 -5.75
CA LYS A 159 -4.30 -21.76 -6.94
C LYS A 159 -2.82 -21.43 -6.78
N PRO A 160 -2.40 -20.20 -6.40
CA PRO A 160 -0.98 -19.92 -6.19
C PRO A 160 -0.36 -20.68 -5.03
N LEU A 161 -1.10 -20.93 -3.93
CA LEU A 161 -0.63 -21.76 -2.82
C LEU A 161 -0.53 -23.23 -3.22
N ALA A 162 -1.47 -23.73 -4.03
CA ALA A 162 -1.42 -25.07 -4.57
C ALA A 162 -0.26 -25.23 -5.57
N ASP A 163 -0.06 -24.27 -6.48
CA ASP A 163 1.06 -24.26 -7.44
C ASP A 163 2.42 -24.15 -6.73
N LEU A 164 2.47 -23.41 -5.63
CA LEU A 164 3.67 -23.26 -4.83
C LEU A 164 3.97 -24.53 -4.03
N ALA A 165 2.95 -25.14 -3.43
CA ALA A 165 3.04 -26.43 -2.76
C ALA A 165 3.48 -27.52 -3.75
N VAL A 166 2.95 -27.51 -4.96
CA VAL A 166 3.36 -28.43 -6.04
C VAL A 166 4.83 -28.22 -6.40
N LYS A 167 5.30 -26.99 -6.61
CA LYS A 167 6.71 -26.70 -6.91
C LYS A 167 7.67 -27.05 -5.76
N ALA A 168 7.26 -26.81 -4.51
CA ALA A 168 8.04 -27.20 -3.35
C ALA A 168 8.15 -28.71 -3.20
N ILE A 169 7.12 -29.44 -3.62
CA ILE A 169 7.05 -30.91 -3.58
C ILE A 169 7.77 -31.55 -4.77
N GLU A 170 7.75 -30.93 -5.95
CA GLU A 170 8.56 -31.36 -7.09
C GLU A 170 10.07 -31.31 -6.76
N SER A 171 10.50 -30.31 -5.95
CA SER A 171 11.86 -30.22 -5.47
C SER A 171 12.21 -31.26 -4.38
N ALA A 172 11.20 -31.78 -3.66
CA ALA A 172 11.37 -32.74 -2.56
C ALA A 172 11.15 -34.22 -2.93
N GLY A 173 10.80 -34.55 -4.19
CA GLY A 173 10.75 -35.91 -4.70
C GLY A 173 9.37 -36.44 -5.12
N ARG A 174 9.41 -37.15 -6.25
CA ARG A 174 8.29 -37.67 -7.06
C ARG A 174 7.22 -38.54 -6.37
N ARG A 175 7.32 -38.84 -5.08
CA ARG A 175 6.38 -39.72 -4.37
C ARG A 175 5.17 -38.99 -3.77
N VAL A 176 5.21 -37.67 -3.62
CA VAL A 176 4.15 -36.89 -2.98
C VAL A 176 3.20 -36.27 -4.02
N GLY A 177 3.63 -36.07 -5.27
CA GLY A 177 2.83 -35.46 -6.35
C GLY A 177 1.50 -36.15 -6.64
N LYS A 178 1.49 -37.52 -6.65
CA LYS A 178 0.24 -38.28 -6.90
C LYS A 178 -0.83 -38.17 -5.81
N ARG A 179 -0.44 -37.74 -4.60
CA ARG A 179 -1.38 -37.53 -3.49
C ARG A 179 -2.00 -36.14 -3.50
N LEU A 180 -1.26 -35.14 -4.00
CA LEU A 180 -1.73 -33.75 -4.12
C LEU A 180 -2.65 -33.52 -5.32
N GLU A 181 -2.44 -34.26 -6.40
CA GLU A 181 -3.34 -34.21 -7.58
C GLU A 181 -4.78 -34.64 -7.24
N ARG A 182 -4.94 -35.56 -6.26
CA ARG A 182 -6.25 -35.93 -5.70
C ARG A 182 -6.85 -34.87 -4.77
N LEU A 183 -6.04 -33.96 -4.21
CA LEU A 183 -6.48 -32.88 -3.32
C LEU A 183 -6.85 -31.60 -4.08
N ALA A 184 -6.39 -31.46 -5.34
CA ALA A 184 -6.71 -30.32 -6.19
C ALA A 184 -8.13 -30.41 -6.82
N HIS A 185 -8.81 -31.57 -6.69
CA HIS A 185 -10.16 -31.77 -7.22
C HIS A 185 -11.05 -32.41 -6.15
N PRO A 186 -11.57 -31.66 -5.18
CA PRO A 186 -12.45 -32.18 -4.15
C PRO A 186 -13.83 -32.49 -4.75
N LYS A 187 -14.15 -33.78 -4.85
CA LYS A 187 -15.49 -34.24 -5.20
C LYS A 187 -16.42 -34.50 -4.01
N ASP A 188 -15.88 -34.35 -2.76
CA ASP A 188 -16.62 -34.71 -1.55
C ASP A 188 -16.62 -33.56 -0.51
N PRO A 189 -17.74 -33.34 0.23
CA PRO A 189 -17.87 -32.33 1.29
C PRO A 189 -16.85 -32.49 2.43
N MET A 190 -16.37 -33.73 2.66
CA MET A 190 -15.39 -34.05 3.70
C MET A 190 -13.96 -33.53 3.35
N SER A 191 -13.65 -33.35 2.05
CA SER A 191 -12.39 -32.78 1.61
C SER A 191 -12.34 -31.25 1.86
N ALA A 192 -13.45 -30.54 1.70
CA ALA A 192 -13.56 -29.12 1.99
C ALA A 192 -13.32 -28.82 3.48
N SER A 193 -13.78 -29.69 4.39
CA SER A 193 -13.52 -29.54 5.83
C SER A 193 -12.06 -29.80 6.21
N LEU A 194 -11.39 -30.71 5.52
CA LEU A 194 -9.96 -30.99 5.72
C LEU A 194 -9.08 -29.87 5.18
N ASP A 195 -9.46 -29.25 4.08
CA ASP A 195 -8.74 -28.12 3.51
C ASP A 195 -8.90 -26.85 4.37
N ALA A 196 -10.08 -26.62 4.92
CA ALA A 196 -10.31 -25.57 5.91
C ALA A 196 -9.49 -25.79 7.20
N ALA A 197 -9.40 -27.03 7.67
CA ALA A 197 -8.58 -27.36 8.83
C ALA A 197 -7.07 -27.19 8.56
N ARG A 198 -6.59 -27.56 7.37
CA ARG A 198 -5.19 -27.31 6.94
C ARG A 198 -4.88 -25.83 6.82
N MET A 199 -5.79 -25.05 6.23
CA MET A 199 -5.67 -23.60 6.15
C MET A 199 -5.62 -22.96 7.52
N GLY A 200 -6.44 -23.44 8.46
CA GLY A 200 -6.41 -23.02 9.85
C GLY A 200 -5.07 -23.34 10.54
N LEU A 201 -4.53 -24.55 10.34
CA LEU A 201 -3.22 -24.94 10.88
C LEU A 201 -2.08 -24.11 10.29
N GLN A 202 -2.13 -23.82 8.98
CA GLN A 202 -1.13 -22.98 8.33
C GLN A 202 -1.17 -21.55 8.86
N LEU A 203 -2.36 -20.97 9.03
CA LEU A 203 -2.54 -19.66 9.64
C LEU A 203 -1.96 -19.60 11.06
N VAL A 204 -2.21 -20.63 11.86
CA VAL A 204 -1.64 -20.73 13.22
C VAL A 204 -0.11 -20.80 13.17
N ALA A 205 0.47 -21.59 12.26
CA ALA A 205 1.91 -21.68 12.09
C ALA A 205 2.53 -20.34 11.68
N ASP A 206 1.92 -19.63 10.73
CA ASP A 206 2.41 -18.34 10.22
C ASP A 206 2.28 -17.21 11.26
N VAL A 207 1.15 -17.18 11.99
CA VAL A 207 0.97 -16.25 13.12
C VAL A 207 1.95 -16.57 14.25
N SER A 208 2.21 -17.85 14.50
CA SER A 208 3.21 -18.29 15.49
C SER A 208 4.62 -17.88 15.09
N ALA A 209 5.00 -18.05 13.82
CA ALA A 209 6.29 -17.60 13.31
C ALA A 209 6.47 -16.09 13.46
N LEU A 210 5.44 -15.31 13.16
CA LEU A 210 5.43 -13.86 13.38
C LEU A 210 5.48 -13.50 14.87
N ALA A 211 4.77 -14.24 15.73
CA ALA A 211 4.79 -14.05 17.17
C ALA A 211 6.15 -14.35 17.79
N LEU A 212 6.82 -15.39 17.32
CA LEU A 212 8.14 -15.81 17.77
C LEU A 212 9.28 -14.94 17.24
N MET A 213 9.03 -14.12 16.20
CA MET A 213 10.01 -13.15 15.73
C MET A 213 10.37 -12.21 16.89
N PRO A 214 11.65 -11.93 17.17
CA PRO A 214 12.03 -11.00 18.23
C PRO A 214 11.46 -9.60 17.96
N ASP A 215 11.17 -8.86 19.02
CA ASP A 215 10.74 -7.46 18.88
C ASP A 215 11.87 -6.61 18.30
N ASP A 216 11.53 -5.51 17.65
CA ASP A 216 12.52 -4.51 17.22
C ASP A 216 13.19 -3.88 18.44
N SER A 217 14.43 -3.41 18.25
CA SER A 217 15.15 -2.67 19.27
C SER A 217 14.33 -1.48 19.81
N PRO A 218 14.34 -1.24 21.11
CA PRO A 218 13.57 -0.15 21.75
C PRO A 218 14.24 1.21 21.49
N THR A 219 14.22 1.65 20.23
CA THR A 219 14.74 2.97 19.85
C THR A 219 13.70 4.07 20.15
N ARG A 220 14.13 5.34 20.16
CA ARG A 220 13.22 6.50 20.29
C ARG A 220 12.20 6.60 19.14
N LEU A 221 12.38 5.86 18.05
CA LEU A 221 11.42 5.76 16.96
C LEU A 221 10.20 4.91 17.34
N LYS A 222 10.33 4.09 18.40
CA LYS A 222 9.23 3.32 18.99
C LYS A 222 8.67 4.07 20.19
N GLY A 223 7.54 4.67 20.02
CA GLY A 223 6.86 5.40 21.08
C GLY A 223 5.34 5.24 21.00
N HIS A 224 4.65 5.90 21.92
CA HIS A 224 3.20 6.01 21.82
C HIS A 224 2.86 6.98 20.71
N ALA A 225 2.09 6.51 19.70
CA ALA A 225 1.61 7.36 18.63
C ALA A 225 0.74 8.48 19.20
N THR A 226 1.09 9.72 18.91
CA THR A 226 0.26 10.90 19.21
C THR A 226 -0.81 11.08 18.14
N PRO A 227 -1.91 11.81 18.41
CA PRO A 227 -2.95 12.07 17.40
C PRO A 227 -2.45 12.86 16.19
N GLY A 228 -1.44 13.73 16.39
CA GLY A 228 -0.87 14.54 15.32
C GLY A 228 -0.04 13.72 14.34
N LYS A 229 -0.09 14.11 13.08
CA LYS A 229 0.80 13.59 12.03
C LYS A 229 1.74 14.69 11.55
N ARG A 230 2.89 14.28 11.05
CA ARG A 230 3.82 15.17 10.35
C ARG A 230 4.08 14.59 8.97
N VAL A 231 4.23 15.46 8.00
CA VAL A 231 4.56 15.13 6.62
C VAL A 231 5.80 15.92 6.24
N ALA A 232 6.71 15.24 5.55
CA ALA A 232 7.90 15.83 4.98
C ALA A 232 8.20 15.21 3.63
N TRP A 233 8.86 15.94 2.78
CA TRP A 233 9.46 15.46 1.53
C TRP A 233 10.74 16.26 1.27
N GLY A 234 11.66 15.64 0.55
CA GLY A 234 12.91 16.26 0.10
C GLY A 234 12.83 16.71 -1.36
N GLU A 235 13.88 17.37 -1.81
CA GLU A 235 14.07 17.66 -3.22
C GLU A 235 14.21 16.37 -4.04
N PRO A 236 13.71 16.36 -5.28
CA PRO A 236 13.87 15.21 -6.16
C PRO A 236 15.35 14.90 -6.43
N LEU A 237 15.70 13.62 -6.34
CA LEU A 237 17.03 13.15 -6.72
C LEU A 237 17.03 12.72 -8.19
N PRO A 238 18.11 12.98 -8.96
CA PRO A 238 18.24 12.49 -10.32
C PRO A 238 18.23 10.95 -10.34
N LEU A 239 17.25 10.37 -11.03
CA LEU A 239 17.10 8.91 -11.09
C LEU A 239 18.34 8.23 -11.69
N ASP A 240 18.99 8.86 -12.65
CA ASP A 240 20.18 8.30 -13.30
C ASP A 240 21.39 8.24 -12.36
N ALA A 241 21.52 9.19 -11.41
CA ALA A 241 22.53 9.10 -10.36
C ALA A 241 22.28 7.87 -9.45
N VAL A 242 21.02 7.64 -9.04
CA VAL A 242 20.66 6.46 -8.24
C VAL A 242 20.92 5.16 -9.00
N LYS A 243 20.59 5.12 -10.30
CA LYS A 243 20.87 3.95 -11.17
C LYS A 243 22.37 3.72 -11.35
N ALA A 244 23.18 4.79 -11.48
CA ALA A 244 24.63 4.69 -11.61
C ALA A 244 25.26 4.04 -10.38
N VAL A 245 24.85 4.46 -9.18
CA VAL A 245 25.28 3.81 -7.92
C VAL A 245 24.89 2.34 -7.90
N GLY A 246 23.63 2.04 -8.23
CA GLY A 246 23.14 0.66 -8.31
C GLY A 246 23.94 -0.19 -9.29
N LYS A 247 24.24 0.34 -10.48
CA LYS A 247 25.02 -0.38 -11.49
C LYS A 247 26.45 -0.70 -11.04
N VAL A 248 27.13 0.25 -10.39
CA VAL A 248 28.51 0.06 -9.89
C VAL A 248 28.58 -0.99 -8.78
N LEU A 249 27.57 -1.01 -7.90
CA LEU A 249 27.55 -1.88 -6.73
C LEU A 249 26.64 -3.12 -6.91
N ASP A 250 26.20 -3.39 -8.15
CA ASP A 250 25.30 -4.51 -8.49
C ASP A 250 24.06 -4.55 -7.57
N ALA A 251 23.46 -3.40 -7.34
CA ALA A 251 22.32 -3.21 -6.44
C ALA A 251 21.10 -2.64 -7.20
N SER A 252 19.90 -3.02 -6.77
CA SER A 252 18.68 -2.43 -7.33
C SER A 252 18.47 -1.00 -6.79
N ILE A 253 17.67 -0.20 -7.52
CA ILE A 253 17.25 1.14 -7.04
C ILE A 253 16.66 1.04 -5.62
N ASN A 254 15.87 0.00 -5.36
CA ASN A 254 15.25 -0.22 -4.07
C ASN A 254 16.29 -0.45 -2.96
N ASP A 255 17.34 -1.21 -3.25
CA ASP A 255 18.41 -1.48 -2.29
C ASP A 255 19.17 -0.18 -1.95
N VAL A 256 19.46 0.66 -2.97
CA VAL A 256 20.10 1.98 -2.77
C VAL A 256 19.22 2.86 -1.88
N LEU A 257 17.93 3.01 -2.19
CA LEU A 257 17.02 3.86 -1.42
C LEU A 257 16.83 3.37 0.01
N LEU A 258 16.73 2.06 0.23
CA LEU A 258 16.63 1.46 1.57
C LEU A 258 17.91 1.65 2.36
N SER A 259 19.08 1.54 1.72
CA SER A 259 20.37 1.82 2.34
C SER A 259 20.49 3.29 2.75
N CYS A 260 20.06 4.24 1.91
CA CYS A 260 20.01 5.66 2.25
C CYS A 260 19.10 5.92 3.45
N ALA A 261 17.91 5.31 3.45
CA ALA A 261 16.97 5.45 4.56
C ALA A 261 17.52 4.87 5.88
N ALA A 262 18.18 3.72 5.82
CA ALA A 262 18.84 3.12 6.99
C ALA A 262 19.94 4.02 7.54
N GLY A 263 20.77 4.62 6.67
CA GLY A 263 21.79 5.59 7.05
C GLY A 263 21.21 6.84 7.70
N ALA A 264 20.20 7.44 7.07
CA ALA A 264 19.53 8.63 7.61
C ALA A 264 18.91 8.39 9.00
N ILE A 265 18.34 7.20 9.22
CA ILE A 265 17.82 6.80 10.54
C ILE A 265 18.97 6.68 11.56
N GLY A 266 20.07 6.03 11.19
CA GLY A 266 21.25 5.90 12.04
C GLY A 266 21.81 7.27 12.42
N ASP A 267 21.96 8.19 11.46
CA ASP A 267 22.45 9.56 11.68
C ASP A 267 21.49 10.37 12.56
N TYR A 268 20.17 10.21 12.35
CA TYR A 268 19.18 10.83 13.22
C TYR A 268 19.31 10.36 14.67
N LEU A 269 19.45 9.05 14.90
CA LEU A 269 19.61 8.51 16.25
C LEU A 269 20.89 9.07 16.91
N ARG A 270 22.03 9.06 16.20
CA ARG A 270 23.29 9.64 16.67
C ARG A 270 23.14 11.13 17.00
N SER A 271 22.43 11.90 16.16
CA SER A 271 22.17 13.35 16.39
C SER A 271 21.35 13.61 17.66
N LYS A 272 20.67 12.58 18.18
CA LYS A 272 19.88 12.63 19.42
C LYS A 272 20.60 12.01 20.61
N GLY A 273 21.86 11.62 20.44
CA GLY A 273 22.69 11.01 21.49
C GLY A 273 22.45 9.52 21.67
N ASP A 274 21.73 8.86 20.75
CA ASP A 274 21.55 7.40 20.79
C ASP A 274 22.68 6.70 20.00
N ASP A 275 23.13 5.54 20.47
CA ASP A 275 24.03 4.68 19.71
C ASP A 275 23.24 3.65 18.90
N PRO A 276 23.25 3.73 17.55
CA PRO A 276 22.59 2.73 16.71
C PRO A 276 23.38 1.44 16.55
N ALA A 277 24.61 1.33 17.06
CA ALA A 277 25.43 0.13 16.94
C ALA A 277 24.71 -1.08 17.59
N GLY A 278 24.68 -2.20 16.92
CA GLY A 278 23.99 -3.40 17.38
C GLY A 278 22.49 -3.31 17.49
N GLN A 279 21.87 -2.16 17.15
CA GLN A 279 20.42 -2.01 17.13
C GLN A 279 19.82 -2.42 15.78
N HIS A 280 18.66 -3.07 15.86
CA HIS A 280 17.91 -3.53 14.68
C HIS A 280 16.51 -2.96 14.69
N ILE A 281 16.15 -2.29 13.61
CA ILE A 281 14.76 -1.90 13.35
C ILE A 281 14.28 -2.59 12.07
N ARG A 282 13.01 -2.95 12.06
CA ARG A 282 12.40 -3.55 10.86
C ARG A 282 11.54 -2.54 10.14
N ALA A 283 11.70 -2.52 8.83
CA ALA A 283 10.76 -1.92 7.92
C ALA A 283 9.87 -3.00 7.32
N MET A 284 8.56 -2.79 7.32
CA MET A 284 7.65 -3.60 6.52
C MET A 284 7.71 -3.08 5.08
N VAL A 285 8.18 -3.91 4.17
CA VAL A 285 8.29 -3.60 2.74
C VAL A 285 7.15 -4.30 2.00
N PRO A 286 6.23 -3.54 1.36
CA PRO A 286 5.20 -4.16 0.55
C PRO A 286 5.80 -4.74 -0.74
N VAL A 287 5.46 -6.00 -1.01
CA VAL A 287 5.81 -6.70 -2.25
C VAL A 287 4.55 -6.88 -3.07
N ASN A 288 4.56 -6.36 -4.29
CA ASN A 288 3.44 -6.52 -5.20
C ASN A 288 3.33 -7.97 -5.67
N LEU A 289 2.14 -8.54 -5.51
CA LEU A 289 1.79 -9.90 -5.93
C LEU A 289 0.83 -9.90 -7.13
N ARG A 290 0.56 -8.71 -7.69
CA ARG A 290 -0.31 -8.53 -8.85
C ARG A 290 0.51 -8.54 -10.14
N PRO A 291 0.09 -9.29 -11.17
CA PRO A 291 0.63 -9.15 -12.52
C PRO A 291 0.48 -7.71 -13.03
N LEU A 292 1.47 -7.21 -13.77
CA LEU A 292 1.47 -5.82 -14.27
C LEU A 292 0.28 -5.54 -15.20
N GLU A 293 -0.17 -6.55 -15.93
CA GLU A 293 -1.33 -6.51 -16.84
C GLU A 293 -2.64 -6.24 -16.08
N GLU A 294 -2.67 -6.58 -14.79
CA GLU A 294 -3.82 -6.38 -13.91
C GLU A 294 -3.70 -5.14 -13.02
N ALA A 295 -2.69 -4.28 -13.21
CA ALA A 295 -2.44 -3.11 -12.37
C ALA A 295 -3.63 -2.13 -12.28
N TYR A 296 -4.51 -2.12 -13.28
CA TYR A 296 -5.73 -1.30 -13.32
C TYR A 296 -6.88 -1.83 -12.44
N LYS A 297 -6.84 -3.11 -12.04
CA LYS A 297 -7.89 -3.69 -11.19
C LYS A 297 -7.75 -3.15 -9.77
N LEU A 298 -8.82 -2.58 -9.24
CA LEU A 298 -8.87 -2.11 -7.85
C LEU A 298 -8.87 -3.28 -6.87
N GLY A 299 -8.41 -3.02 -5.64
CA GLY A 299 -8.28 -4.01 -4.58
C GLY A 299 -6.84 -4.10 -4.07
N ASN A 300 -6.60 -4.89 -3.02
CA ASN A 300 -5.30 -5.05 -2.37
C ASN A 300 -4.70 -6.40 -2.72
N ARG A 301 -3.58 -6.40 -3.44
CA ARG A 301 -2.83 -7.61 -3.81
C ARG A 301 -1.34 -7.43 -3.54
N PHE A 302 -0.98 -7.34 -2.27
CA PHE A 302 0.42 -7.22 -1.85
C PHE A 302 0.67 -8.03 -0.58
N GLY A 303 1.90 -8.53 -0.43
CA GLY A 303 2.41 -9.06 0.82
C GLY A 303 3.27 -8.03 1.54
N LEU A 304 3.45 -8.17 2.84
CA LEU A 304 4.36 -7.35 3.64
C LEU A 304 5.52 -8.23 4.13
N VAL A 305 6.75 -7.83 3.86
CA VAL A 305 7.92 -8.55 4.35
C VAL A 305 8.70 -7.69 5.34
N PRO A 306 9.11 -8.26 6.48
CA PRO A 306 9.91 -7.56 7.47
C PRO A 306 11.38 -7.54 7.05
N LEU A 307 11.88 -6.38 6.61
CA LEU A 307 13.29 -6.15 6.34
C LEU A 307 13.98 -5.56 7.56
N VAL A 308 15.01 -6.21 8.06
CA VAL A 308 15.88 -5.66 9.12
C VAL A 308 16.82 -4.63 8.49
N LEU A 309 16.71 -3.37 8.93
CA LEU A 309 17.53 -2.26 8.43
C LEU A 309 18.85 -2.18 9.20
N PRO A 310 20.00 -2.14 8.52
CA PRO A 310 21.33 -2.05 9.15
C PRO A 310 21.68 -0.60 9.54
N ILE A 311 20.93 -0.04 10.50
CA ILE A 311 21.05 1.35 10.92
C ILE A 311 22.35 1.67 11.66
N GLY A 312 23.03 0.66 12.19
CA GLY A 312 24.33 0.78 12.88
C GLY A 312 25.54 0.89 11.95
N ILE A 313 25.39 0.50 10.68
CA ILE A 313 26.50 0.53 9.72
C ILE A 313 26.67 1.96 9.19
N ALA A 314 27.82 2.60 9.56
CA ALA A 314 28.12 3.96 9.16
C ALA A 314 28.59 4.05 7.69
N ASN A 315 29.42 3.09 7.23
CA ASN A 315 29.92 3.09 5.86
C ASN A 315 28.77 2.85 4.87
N PRO A 316 28.52 3.76 3.92
CA PRO A 316 27.40 3.65 2.99
C PRO A 316 27.53 2.47 2.01
N ILE A 317 28.75 2.07 1.64
CA ILE A 317 28.99 0.95 0.73
C ILE A 317 28.70 -0.38 1.44
N GLU A 318 29.27 -0.57 2.63
CA GLU A 318 29.01 -1.76 3.46
C GLU A 318 27.51 -1.90 3.78
N ARG A 319 26.88 -0.77 4.13
CA ARG A 319 25.44 -0.73 4.39
C ARG A 319 24.60 -1.12 3.17
N LEU A 320 24.98 -0.69 1.96
CA LEU A 320 24.31 -1.07 0.74
C LEU A 320 24.47 -2.56 0.43
N ILE A 321 25.68 -3.09 0.58
CA ILE A 321 25.95 -4.53 0.40
C ILE A 321 25.09 -5.36 1.36
N GLU A 322 25.01 -4.95 2.62
CA GLU A 322 24.19 -5.62 3.63
C GLU A 322 22.69 -5.56 3.31
N VAL A 323 22.17 -4.39 2.90
CA VAL A 323 20.77 -4.27 2.49
C VAL A 323 20.47 -5.15 1.28
N ARG A 324 21.37 -5.18 0.29
CA ARG A 324 21.22 -6.03 -0.90
C ARG A 324 21.15 -7.51 -0.52
N ALA A 325 22.05 -7.96 0.35
CA ALA A 325 22.07 -9.36 0.82
C ALA A 325 20.75 -9.74 1.50
N ARG A 326 20.26 -8.91 2.42
CA ARG A 326 18.98 -9.12 3.12
C ARG A 326 17.79 -9.09 2.18
N MET A 327 17.79 -8.18 1.19
CA MET A 327 16.72 -8.11 0.18
C MET A 327 16.73 -9.31 -0.76
N ALA A 328 17.90 -9.85 -1.11
CA ALA A 328 18.02 -11.06 -1.93
C ALA A 328 17.46 -12.29 -1.18
N GLU A 329 17.79 -12.43 0.10
CA GLU A 329 17.23 -13.47 0.97
C GLU A 329 15.71 -13.40 1.05
N LEU A 330 15.14 -12.20 1.25
CA LEU A 330 13.70 -11.99 1.30
C LEU A 330 12.99 -12.29 -0.03
N LYS A 331 13.59 -11.91 -1.16
CA LYS A 331 13.03 -12.20 -2.49
C LYS A 331 13.02 -13.70 -2.81
N GLY A 332 13.99 -14.45 -2.31
CA GLY A 332 14.06 -15.90 -2.43
C GLY A 332 13.14 -16.66 -1.46
N SER A 333 12.49 -15.96 -0.52
CA SER A 333 11.64 -16.56 0.50
C SER A 333 10.16 -16.57 0.11
N TYR A 334 9.39 -17.46 0.73
CA TYR A 334 7.93 -17.52 0.57
C TYR A 334 7.18 -16.50 1.47
N GLN A 335 7.90 -15.68 2.24
CA GLN A 335 7.31 -14.74 3.20
C GLN A 335 6.26 -13.80 2.61
N PRO A 336 6.42 -13.22 1.38
CA PRO A 336 5.39 -12.34 0.80
C PRO A 336 4.04 -13.03 0.61
N LEU A 337 4.06 -14.28 0.13
CA LEU A 337 2.86 -15.08 -0.09
C LEU A 337 2.19 -15.49 1.22
N LEU A 338 3.00 -15.93 2.18
CA LEU A 338 2.52 -16.29 3.53
C LEU A 338 1.87 -15.08 4.21
N THR A 339 2.52 -13.92 4.15
CA THR A 339 1.98 -12.68 4.76
C THR A 339 0.69 -12.23 4.09
N MET A 340 0.58 -12.36 2.77
CA MET A 340 -0.69 -12.09 2.07
C MET A 340 -1.78 -13.07 2.52
N GLY A 341 -1.46 -14.35 2.67
CA GLY A 341 -2.37 -15.37 3.19
C GLY A 341 -2.88 -15.01 4.59
N VAL A 342 -1.99 -14.65 5.50
CA VAL A 342 -2.34 -14.20 6.86
C VAL A 342 -3.25 -12.96 6.83
N LEU A 343 -2.94 -11.97 5.99
CA LEU A 343 -3.75 -10.75 5.85
C LEU A 343 -5.13 -11.04 5.26
N ALA A 344 -5.23 -11.90 4.26
CA ALA A 344 -6.48 -12.28 3.65
C ALA A 344 -7.36 -13.08 4.63
N LEU A 345 -6.79 -14.07 5.31
CA LEU A 345 -7.49 -14.86 6.33
C LEU A 345 -7.87 -14.01 7.55
N SER A 346 -7.05 -13.01 7.92
CA SER A 346 -7.41 -12.08 8.99
C SER A 346 -8.68 -11.28 8.67
N GLY A 347 -8.99 -11.08 7.41
CA GLY A 347 -10.25 -10.45 6.96
C GLY A 347 -11.49 -11.31 7.24
N LEU A 348 -11.33 -12.63 7.36
CA LEU A 348 -12.42 -13.57 7.60
C LEU A 348 -12.68 -13.84 9.10
N VAL A 349 -11.77 -13.43 9.99
CA VAL A 349 -11.91 -13.66 11.43
C VAL A 349 -12.54 -12.46 12.13
N VAL A 350 -13.10 -12.72 13.31
CA VAL A 350 -13.79 -11.70 14.13
C VAL A 350 -12.86 -10.53 14.54
N LYS A 351 -13.43 -9.33 14.68
CA LYS A 351 -12.71 -8.07 14.96
C LYS A 351 -11.64 -8.14 16.08
N PRO A 352 -11.85 -8.84 17.22
CA PRO A 352 -10.82 -8.97 18.26
C PRO A 352 -9.54 -9.66 17.77
N VAL A 353 -9.67 -10.73 16.97
CA VAL A 353 -8.55 -11.48 16.42
C VAL A 353 -7.80 -10.64 15.37
N GLN A 354 -8.52 -9.93 14.48
CA GLN A 354 -7.91 -8.96 13.56
C GLN A 354 -7.07 -7.91 14.30
N SER A 355 -7.61 -7.41 15.41
CA SER A 355 -6.93 -6.39 16.23
C SER A 355 -5.66 -6.95 16.87
N ALA A 356 -5.70 -8.19 17.35
CA ALA A 356 -4.54 -8.89 17.93
C ALA A 356 -3.43 -9.11 16.88
N ILE A 357 -3.80 -9.62 15.69
CA ILE A 357 -2.86 -9.82 14.57
C ILE A 357 -2.22 -8.48 14.16
N THR A 358 -3.04 -7.44 13.96
CA THR A 358 -2.54 -6.10 13.59
C THR A 358 -1.65 -5.52 14.70
N GLY A 359 -1.99 -5.75 15.96
CA GLY A 359 -1.20 -5.34 17.12
C GLY A 359 0.17 -6.04 17.16
N LEU A 360 0.21 -7.33 16.81
CA LEU A 360 1.43 -8.11 16.73
C LEU A 360 2.37 -7.57 15.65
N PHE A 361 1.87 -7.35 14.42
CA PHE A 361 2.64 -6.73 13.34
C PHE A 361 3.23 -5.39 13.76
N ALA A 362 2.44 -4.59 14.46
CA ALA A 362 2.86 -3.27 14.89
C ALA A 362 3.98 -3.26 15.96
N LYS A 363 4.09 -4.31 16.77
CA LYS A 363 5.20 -4.49 17.72
C LYS A 363 6.48 -4.92 17.03
N LYS A 364 6.36 -5.67 15.93
CA LYS A 364 7.47 -6.29 15.23
C LYS A 364 8.14 -5.40 14.19
N ALA A 365 7.57 -4.23 13.87
CA ALA A 365 8.13 -3.30 12.91
C ALA A 365 8.05 -1.84 13.39
N THR A 366 9.08 -1.08 13.08
CA THR A 366 9.17 0.36 13.40
C THR A 366 8.66 1.24 12.26
N ALA A 367 8.84 0.82 11.01
CA ALA A 367 8.52 1.60 9.82
C ALA A 367 7.80 0.78 8.76
N VAL A 368 7.14 1.48 7.84
CA VAL A 368 6.72 0.93 6.54
C VAL A 368 7.51 1.69 5.48
N MET A 369 8.19 0.97 4.59
CA MET A 369 8.95 1.56 3.49
C MET A 369 8.44 1.00 2.18
N THR A 370 8.03 1.89 1.29
CA THR A 370 7.51 1.52 -0.03
C THR A 370 8.21 2.32 -1.10
N ASN A 371 8.55 1.64 -2.19
CA ASN A 371 9.00 2.25 -3.42
C ASN A 371 8.00 1.91 -4.52
N VAL A 372 7.49 2.93 -5.19
CA VAL A 372 6.51 2.74 -6.27
C VAL A 372 7.06 3.43 -7.52
N PRO A 373 7.15 2.70 -8.64
CA PRO A 373 7.64 3.28 -9.89
C PRO A 373 6.69 4.39 -10.36
N GLY A 374 7.27 5.55 -10.63
CA GLY A 374 6.56 6.67 -11.26
C GLY A 374 6.48 6.51 -12.78
N PRO A 375 5.72 7.40 -13.45
CA PRO A 375 5.67 7.43 -14.90
C PRO A 375 7.04 7.83 -15.49
N LYS A 376 7.36 7.30 -16.66
CA LYS A 376 8.61 7.62 -17.37
C LYS A 376 8.54 8.98 -18.05
N GLU A 377 7.35 9.43 -18.42
CA GLU A 377 7.10 10.68 -19.12
C GLU A 377 6.51 11.73 -18.18
N ALA A 378 6.66 12.99 -18.54
CA ALA A 378 6.05 14.09 -17.81
C ALA A 378 4.52 13.97 -17.83
N ILE A 379 3.90 13.92 -16.65
CA ILE A 379 2.46 13.86 -16.53
C ILE A 379 1.87 15.25 -16.80
N ARG A 380 0.78 15.28 -17.56
CA ARG A 380 -0.12 16.44 -17.66
C ARG A 380 -1.48 16.09 -17.07
N PHE A 381 -2.13 17.07 -16.45
CA PHE A 381 -3.44 16.90 -15.85
C PHE A 381 -4.27 18.15 -16.03
N CYS A 382 -5.39 18.04 -16.73
CA CYS A 382 -6.23 19.17 -17.14
C CYS A 382 -5.42 20.26 -17.88
N GLY A 383 -4.50 19.88 -18.77
CA GLY A 383 -3.61 20.79 -19.50
C GLY A 383 -2.46 21.38 -18.68
N ARG A 384 -2.31 21.04 -17.40
CA ARG A 384 -1.25 21.51 -16.49
C ARG A 384 -0.16 20.46 -16.39
N THR A 385 1.09 20.90 -16.23
CA THR A 385 2.21 20.00 -15.99
C THR A 385 2.26 19.62 -14.53
N VAL A 386 2.34 18.34 -14.24
CA VAL A 386 2.61 17.82 -12.89
C VAL A 386 4.12 17.99 -12.63
N LYS A 387 4.47 18.94 -11.79
CA LYS A 387 5.86 19.25 -11.45
C LYS A 387 6.46 18.26 -10.47
N GLN A 388 5.65 17.79 -9.51
CA GLN A 388 6.09 16.85 -8.49
C GLN A 388 4.93 15.96 -8.05
N VAL A 389 5.23 14.68 -7.83
CA VAL A 389 4.31 13.68 -7.28
C VAL A 389 4.84 13.19 -5.96
N MET A 390 3.99 13.22 -4.94
CA MET A 390 4.31 12.74 -3.59
C MET A 390 3.16 11.89 -3.09
N PHE A 391 3.48 10.78 -2.41
CA PHE A 391 2.48 9.96 -1.74
C PHE A 391 3.02 9.35 -0.46
N TRP A 392 2.13 9.11 0.48
CA TRP A 392 2.46 8.56 1.78
C TRP A 392 1.54 7.38 2.07
N PRO A 393 2.09 6.28 2.59
CA PRO A 393 1.27 5.16 3.05
C PRO A 393 0.44 5.58 4.27
N PRO A 394 -0.69 4.89 4.54
CA PRO A 394 -1.50 5.20 5.71
C PRO A 394 -0.71 4.99 6.98
N GLY A 395 -0.62 6.01 7.82
CA GLY A 395 -0.04 5.92 9.15
C GLY A 395 -0.96 5.21 10.13
N ARG A 396 -0.37 4.60 11.16
CA ARG A 396 -1.12 3.94 12.25
C ARG A 396 -2.03 4.94 12.95
N ARG A 397 -3.33 4.60 13.10
CA ARG A 397 -4.24 5.32 13.99
C ARG A 397 -4.32 4.61 15.34
N ARG A 398 -4.30 5.37 16.45
CA ARG A 398 -4.86 4.86 17.69
C ARG A 398 -6.38 4.74 17.48
N ARG A 399 -6.94 3.58 17.83
CA ARG A 399 -8.36 3.51 18.12
C ARG A 399 -8.56 4.18 19.50
N SER A 400 -9.34 5.24 19.51
CA SER A 400 -9.97 5.73 20.74
C SER A 400 -10.99 4.69 21.20
#